data_37771fe138b51029deb10978107c008a
#
_entry.id   37771fe138b51029deb10978107c008a
#
_cell.length_a   1.000
_cell.length_b   1.000
_cell.length_c   1.000
_cell.angle_alpha   90.00
_cell.angle_beta   90.00
_cell.angle_gamma   90.00
#
_symmetry.space_group_name_H-M   'P 1'
#
loop_
_entity.id
_entity.type
_entity.pdbx_description
1 polymer ?
#
loop_
_entity_poly.entity_id
_entity_poly.type
_entity_poly.pdbx_seq_one_letter_code
_entity_poly.pdbx_strand_id
1 'polypeptide(L)'
;MRQCALLIIDVGGYVILGNDPVLLTPGPLTTSPATREAMLHDWGSWDTSFNRMTQSVCADLVEIVHGQNDYVCVPLQGSGTFAVEAALGTLVPRDGRVLVPNNGAYCTRIIRILQRLGIAYVELALREDEPVTAVAIEDAFNGDPRITHVAQVHLETSAGLLNPLDEIAAVCQRHGKRLIVDAMSSLGALPIDLRRGGIDALVSASGKCLEGVPGMGFVIVRRELLEASEGRSPSLALDLHDQYTYMQKTTQWRFTPPTHVVAALRQALDTFIAEGGQPARGARYVRNCATLVDGMKALGLEPFLKPEVQAPVIVTFHAPNDPAWRFADFYAAVRDAGYILYPGKLTQVETFRVGCIGAIDANELHNAVAAIGRALVALGLKVR
;
A
#
# COMPACT_ATOMS: atom_id res chain seq x y z
N MET A 1 33.70 -10.48 -16.54
CA MET A 1 33.79 -10.71 -15.08
C MET A 1 34.23 -9.40 -14.41
N ARG A 2 33.28 -8.60 -13.93
CA ARG A 2 33.58 -7.47 -13.05
C ARG A 2 33.47 -8.01 -11.63
N GLN A 3 34.59 -8.03 -10.92
CA GLN A 3 34.60 -8.28 -9.47
C GLN A 3 33.68 -7.24 -8.81
N CYS A 4 32.58 -7.70 -8.21
CA CYS A 4 31.82 -6.90 -7.24
C CYS A 4 32.77 -6.56 -6.09
N ALA A 5 33.21 -5.32 -6.03
CA ALA A 5 33.88 -4.81 -4.85
C ALA A 5 32.83 -4.74 -3.74
N LEU A 6 32.94 -5.65 -2.76
CA LEU A 6 32.21 -5.52 -1.49
C LEU A 6 32.72 -4.21 -0.84
N LEU A 7 31.92 -3.18 -0.83
CA LEU A 7 32.18 -2.01 0.01
C LEU A 7 31.82 -2.39 1.44
N ILE A 8 32.82 -2.82 2.20
CA ILE A 8 32.69 -3.06 3.65
C ILE A 8 32.88 -1.70 4.31
N ILE A 9 31.80 -1.09 4.77
CA ILE A 9 31.87 0.05 5.65
C ILE A 9 31.78 -0.50 7.08
N ASP A 10 32.90 -0.50 7.80
CA ASP A 10 32.93 -0.82 9.22
C ASP A 10 32.44 0.41 10.00
N VAL A 11 31.21 0.35 10.47
CA VAL A 11 30.63 1.32 11.40
C VAL A 11 30.44 0.61 12.73
N GLY A 12 31.48 0.59 13.56
CA GLY A 12 31.40 0.11 14.93
C GLY A 12 31.10 -1.40 15.07
N GLY A 13 31.64 -2.25 14.17
CA GLY A 13 31.49 -3.71 14.23
C GLY A 13 30.32 -4.29 13.44
N TYR A 14 29.59 -3.47 12.69
CA TYR A 14 28.50 -3.93 11.79
C TYR A 14 28.97 -3.93 10.33
N VAL A 15 28.80 -5.07 9.66
CA VAL A 15 29.04 -5.18 8.22
C VAL A 15 27.76 -4.77 7.48
N ILE A 16 27.73 -3.58 6.90
CA ILE A 16 26.69 -3.20 5.94
C ILE A 16 27.10 -3.82 4.60
N LEU A 17 26.38 -4.87 4.17
CA LEU A 17 26.56 -5.45 2.84
C LEU A 17 26.10 -4.44 1.79
N GLY A 18 27.06 -3.80 1.13
CA GLY A 18 26.87 -2.63 0.28
C GLY A 18 26.30 -2.92 -1.12
N ASN A 19 25.44 -3.92 -1.35
CA ASN A 19 24.81 -4.16 -2.65
C ASN A 19 23.47 -4.89 -2.54
N ASP A 20 22.56 -4.42 -1.68
CA ASP A 20 21.18 -4.89 -1.76
C ASP A 20 20.59 -4.50 -3.13
N PRO A 21 19.84 -5.39 -3.80
CA PRO A 21 19.18 -5.06 -5.05
C PRO A 21 18.10 -3.98 -4.81
N VAL A 22 17.93 -3.10 -5.80
CA VAL A 22 16.85 -2.13 -5.80
C VAL A 22 15.51 -2.82 -6.00
N LEU A 23 14.57 -2.62 -5.08
CA LEU A 23 13.26 -3.25 -5.11
C LEU A 23 12.29 -2.37 -5.93
N LEU A 24 12.10 -2.70 -7.19
CA LEU A 24 11.10 -2.09 -8.08
C LEU A 24 9.78 -2.85 -7.98
N THR A 25 9.23 -2.89 -6.79
CA THR A 25 8.04 -3.67 -6.42
C THR A 25 6.97 -2.77 -5.81
N PRO A 26 5.73 -3.22 -5.67
CA PRO A 26 4.68 -2.42 -5.01
C PRO A 26 4.78 -2.44 -3.48
N GLY A 27 5.83 -3.00 -2.92
CA GLY A 27 6.10 -3.23 -1.50
C GLY A 27 6.14 -4.72 -1.15
N PRO A 28 7.19 -5.15 -0.38
CA PRO A 28 8.24 -4.31 0.22
C PRO A 28 9.07 -3.57 -0.83
N LEU A 29 9.62 -2.41 -0.45
CA LEU A 29 10.32 -1.49 -1.34
C LEU A 29 11.72 -1.17 -0.81
N THR A 30 12.55 -0.50 -1.63
CA THR A 30 13.83 0.02 -1.18
C THR A 30 13.61 1.12 -0.14
N THR A 31 14.11 0.90 1.08
CA THR A 31 14.06 1.88 2.19
C THR A 31 15.35 2.70 2.24
N SER A 32 15.28 3.89 2.85
CA SER A 32 16.47 4.70 3.10
C SER A 32 17.42 4.00 4.08
N PRO A 33 18.75 4.28 4.05
CA PRO A 33 19.68 3.80 5.07
C PRO A 33 19.23 4.17 6.48
N ALA A 34 18.80 5.41 6.72
CA ALA A 34 18.34 5.87 8.03
C ALA A 34 17.14 5.05 8.55
N THR A 35 16.19 4.68 7.68
CA THR A 35 15.07 3.81 8.05
C THR A 35 15.55 2.42 8.51
N ARG A 36 16.56 1.85 7.85
CA ARG A 36 17.14 0.55 8.24
C ARG A 36 17.95 0.66 9.53
N GLU A 37 18.75 1.72 9.69
CA GLU A 37 19.56 1.99 10.88
C GLU A 37 18.70 2.15 12.14
N ALA A 38 17.50 2.73 12.03
CA ALA A 38 16.56 2.86 13.14
C ALA A 38 16.14 1.50 13.75
N MET A 39 16.33 0.39 13.06
CA MET A 39 16.08 -0.96 13.56
C MET A 39 17.23 -1.56 14.38
N LEU A 40 18.38 -0.91 14.44
CA LEU A 40 19.55 -1.43 15.17
C LEU A 40 19.50 -1.19 16.68
N HIS A 41 18.44 -0.55 17.19
CA HIS A 41 18.23 -0.29 18.60
C HIS A 41 17.13 -1.16 19.17
N ASP A 42 17.40 -1.81 20.30
CA ASP A 42 16.43 -2.59 21.03
C ASP A 42 15.56 -1.68 21.92
N TRP A 43 14.25 -1.69 21.66
CA TRP A 43 13.27 -0.86 22.39
C TRP A 43 12.49 -1.69 23.40
N GLY A 44 12.43 -1.21 24.63
CA GLY A 44 11.53 -1.78 25.65
C GLY A 44 10.08 -1.34 25.40
N SER A 45 9.17 -2.29 25.18
CA SER A 45 7.75 -1.99 24.85
C SER A 45 6.97 -1.30 25.99
N TRP A 46 7.46 -1.39 27.20
CA TRP A 46 6.92 -0.69 28.39
C TRP A 46 7.50 0.72 28.57
N ASP A 47 8.65 1.01 27.95
CA ASP A 47 9.36 2.26 28.17
C ASP A 47 8.60 3.47 27.63
N THR A 48 8.66 4.57 28.37
CA THR A 48 7.98 5.82 28.00
C THR A 48 8.44 6.39 26.67
N SER A 49 9.71 6.20 26.31
CA SER A 49 10.26 6.68 25.03
C SER A 49 9.63 5.95 23.87
N PHE A 50 9.47 4.62 23.94
CA PHE A 50 8.80 3.83 22.94
C PHE A 50 7.29 4.16 22.84
N ASN A 51 6.63 4.33 24.00
CA ASN A 51 5.23 4.70 24.01
C ASN A 51 4.97 6.07 23.39
N ARG A 52 5.84 7.07 23.66
CA ARG A 52 5.79 8.39 23.01
C ARG A 52 6.04 8.28 21.50
N MET A 53 6.98 7.44 21.08
CA MET A 53 7.24 7.17 19.66
C MET A 53 5.98 6.62 18.98
N THR A 54 5.32 5.63 19.55
CA THR A 54 4.07 5.08 19.03
C THR A 54 2.98 6.16 18.90
N GLN A 55 2.81 6.97 19.94
CA GLN A 55 1.84 8.07 19.94
C GLN A 55 2.13 9.10 18.83
N SER A 56 3.39 9.49 18.65
CA SER A 56 3.78 10.43 17.60
C SER A 56 3.56 9.85 16.19
N VAL A 57 3.88 8.57 15.98
CA VAL A 57 3.58 7.86 14.73
C VAL A 57 2.07 7.90 14.43
N CYS A 58 1.23 7.56 15.41
CA CYS A 58 -0.22 7.59 15.23
C CYS A 58 -0.75 9.01 14.95
N ALA A 59 -0.21 10.03 15.60
CA ALA A 59 -0.60 11.42 15.39
C ALA A 59 -0.25 11.89 13.97
N ASP A 60 0.98 11.65 13.54
CA ASP A 60 1.43 12.05 12.20
C ASP A 60 0.65 11.32 11.10
N LEU A 61 0.33 10.03 11.28
CA LEU A 61 -0.49 9.29 10.32
C LEU A 61 -1.88 9.89 10.15
N VAL A 62 -2.50 10.36 11.23
CA VAL A 62 -3.80 11.06 11.19
C VAL A 62 -3.64 12.44 10.54
N GLU A 63 -2.52 13.13 10.80
CA GLU A 63 -2.24 14.45 10.23
C GLU A 63 -2.05 14.41 8.71
N ILE A 64 -1.36 13.41 8.20
CA ILE A 64 -1.13 13.20 6.75
C ILE A 64 -2.44 13.21 5.95
N VAL A 65 -3.54 12.76 6.55
CA VAL A 65 -4.87 12.69 5.92
C VAL A 65 -5.85 13.75 6.48
N HIS A 66 -5.36 14.73 7.23
CA HIS A 66 -6.16 15.82 7.82
C HIS A 66 -7.30 15.36 8.73
N GLY A 67 -7.10 14.28 9.50
CA GLY A 67 -8.13 13.65 10.33
C GLY A 67 -8.13 14.05 11.82
N GLN A 68 -7.31 15.01 12.27
CA GLN A 68 -6.98 15.28 13.68
C GLN A 68 -8.17 15.48 14.61
N ASN A 69 -9.29 15.98 14.11
CA ASN A 69 -10.46 16.29 14.95
C ASN A 69 -11.31 15.04 15.24
N ASP A 70 -11.59 14.25 14.21
CA ASP A 70 -12.63 13.22 14.25
C ASP A 70 -12.10 11.80 14.15
N TYR A 71 -10.82 11.63 13.77
CA TYR A 71 -10.23 10.33 13.51
C TYR A 71 -9.13 9.99 14.51
N VAL A 72 -8.93 8.70 14.68
CA VAL A 72 -7.84 8.12 15.47
C VAL A 72 -7.11 7.05 14.65
N CYS A 73 -5.83 6.87 14.93
CA CYS A 73 -5.03 5.79 14.35
C CYS A 73 -4.92 4.62 15.33
N VAL A 74 -5.24 3.43 14.86
CA VAL A 74 -5.08 2.18 15.62
C VAL A 74 -4.02 1.35 14.91
N PRO A 75 -2.82 1.22 15.49
CA PRO A 75 -1.74 0.41 14.95
C PRO A 75 -1.96 -1.07 15.26
N LEU A 76 -1.56 -1.93 14.34
CA LEU A 76 -1.63 -3.38 14.45
C LEU A 76 -0.31 -4.01 14.04
N GLN A 77 0.09 -5.04 14.76
CA GLN A 77 1.18 -5.92 14.33
C GLN A 77 0.71 -6.74 13.12
N GLY A 78 1.53 -6.80 12.09
CA GLY A 78 1.27 -7.62 10.90
C GLY A 78 1.29 -6.85 9.59
N SER A 79 0.83 -7.51 8.54
CA SER A 79 0.74 -6.89 7.20
C SER A 79 -0.52 -6.04 7.05
N GLY A 80 -0.62 -5.29 5.96
CA GLY A 80 -1.85 -4.58 5.61
C GLY A 80 -3.09 -5.48 5.54
N THR A 81 -2.95 -6.75 5.17
CA THR A 81 -4.07 -7.71 5.18
C THR A 81 -4.64 -7.93 6.58
N PHE A 82 -3.79 -7.96 7.62
CA PHE A 82 -4.22 -8.02 9.02
C PHE A 82 -5.06 -6.78 9.39
N ALA A 83 -4.63 -5.60 8.95
CA ALA A 83 -5.35 -4.36 9.21
C ALA A 83 -6.69 -4.30 8.45
N VAL A 84 -6.77 -4.80 7.21
CA VAL A 84 -8.04 -4.91 6.47
C VAL A 84 -9.00 -5.88 7.17
N GLU A 85 -8.51 -7.04 7.60
CA GLU A 85 -9.32 -8.02 8.33
C GLU A 85 -9.81 -7.45 9.67
N ALA A 86 -8.94 -6.77 10.42
CA ALA A 86 -9.29 -6.08 11.65
C ALA A 86 -10.36 -5.00 11.43
N ALA A 87 -10.22 -4.16 10.37
CA ALA A 87 -11.18 -3.13 10.05
C ALA A 87 -12.56 -3.71 9.72
N LEU A 88 -12.62 -4.72 8.86
CA LEU A 88 -13.87 -5.36 8.48
C LEU A 88 -14.52 -6.09 9.67
N GLY A 89 -13.72 -6.83 10.45
CA GLY A 89 -14.22 -7.59 11.59
C GLY A 89 -14.68 -6.73 12.76
N THR A 90 -14.09 -5.53 12.95
CA THR A 90 -14.45 -4.64 14.05
C THR A 90 -15.55 -3.64 13.65
N LEU A 91 -15.46 -3.06 12.44
CA LEU A 91 -16.30 -1.91 12.08
C LEU A 91 -17.62 -2.32 11.44
N VAL A 92 -17.67 -3.47 10.75
CA VAL A 92 -18.90 -3.98 10.13
C VAL A 92 -19.70 -4.78 11.14
N PRO A 93 -20.95 -4.39 11.47
CA PRO A 93 -21.80 -5.17 12.37
C PRO A 93 -22.20 -6.50 11.74
N ARG A 94 -22.62 -7.47 12.55
CA ARG A 94 -22.95 -8.84 12.10
C ARG A 94 -24.07 -8.90 11.08
N ASP A 95 -25.03 -7.99 11.14
CA ASP A 95 -26.14 -7.80 10.21
C ASP A 95 -25.79 -6.85 9.05
N GLY A 96 -24.55 -6.36 9.01
CA GLY A 96 -24.05 -5.50 7.95
C GLY A 96 -23.92 -6.23 6.61
N ARG A 97 -24.03 -5.49 5.52
CA ARG A 97 -23.85 -5.98 4.16
C ARG A 97 -22.90 -5.08 3.41
N VAL A 98 -21.80 -5.64 2.91
CA VAL A 98 -20.70 -4.88 2.32
C VAL A 98 -20.73 -4.97 0.81
N LEU A 99 -20.80 -3.83 0.12
CA LEU A 99 -20.55 -3.73 -1.32
C LEU A 99 -19.03 -3.72 -1.54
N VAL A 100 -18.53 -4.60 -2.40
CA VAL A 100 -17.14 -4.65 -2.82
C VAL A 100 -17.06 -4.45 -4.33
N PRO A 101 -16.68 -3.25 -4.80
CA PRO A 101 -16.34 -3.04 -6.20
C PRO A 101 -15.03 -3.79 -6.50
N ASN A 102 -15.12 -4.82 -7.36
CA ASN A 102 -14.01 -5.76 -7.59
C ASN A 102 -13.42 -5.57 -8.98
N ASN A 103 -12.31 -4.84 -9.07
CA ASN A 103 -11.50 -4.69 -10.27
C ASN A 103 -10.07 -5.24 -10.11
N GLY A 104 -9.85 -6.18 -9.15
CA GLY A 104 -8.56 -6.81 -9.04
C GLY A 104 -8.34 -7.70 -7.82
N ALA A 105 -7.11 -8.16 -7.68
CA ALA A 105 -6.73 -9.18 -6.70
C ALA A 105 -6.90 -8.73 -5.24
N TYR A 106 -6.79 -7.42 -4.94
CA TYR A 106 -6.94 -6.92 -3.57
C TYR A 106 -8.42 -6.78 -3.19
N CYS A 107 -9.27 -6.39 -4.13
CA CYS A 107 -10.72 -6.44 -3.96
C CYS A 107 -11.20 -7.90 -3.72
N THR A 108 -10.71 -8.85 -4.51
CA THR A 108 -10.98 -10.29 -4.31
C THR A 108 -10.52 -10.77 -2.92
N ARG A 109 -9.42 -10.23 -2.40
CA ARG A 109 -8.96 -10.54 -1.03
C ARG A 109 -9.94 -10.03 0.03
N ILE A 110 -10.48 -8.82 -0.12
CA ILE A 110 -11.53 -8.29 0.75
C ILE A 110 -12.73 -9.24 0.77
N ILE A 111 -13.19 -9.70 -0.38
CA ILE A 111 -14.29 -10.68 -0.49
C ILE A 111 -13.96 -11.95 0.31
N ARG A 112 -12.75 -12.50 0.16
CA ARG A 112 -12.34 -13.69 0.91
C ARG A 112 -12.31 -13.47 2.43
N ILE A 113 -11.91 -12.28 2.87
CA ILE A 113 -11.96 -11.90 4.29
C ILE A 113 -13.40 -11.87 4.79
N LEU A 114 -14.31 -11.20 4.06
CA LEU A 114 -15.73 -11.15 4.41
C LEU A 114 -16.36 -12.55 4.50
N GLN A 115 -16.02 -13.44 3.56
CA GLN A 115 -16.44 -14.84 3.59
C GLN A 115 -15.95 -15.56 4.86
N ARG A 116 -14.68 -15.35 5.26
CA ARG A 116 -14.12 -15.98 6.46
C ARG A 116 -14.74 -15.43 7.75
N LEU A 117 -15.06 -14.14 7.77
CA LEU A 117 -15.73 -13.48 8.89
C LEU A 117 -17.23 -13.78 8.96
N GLY A 118 -17.81 -14.40 7.93
CA GLY A 118 -19.26 -14.65 7.85
C GLY A 118 -20.08 -13.38 7.64
N ILE A 119 -19.49 -12.32 7.08
CA ILE A 119 -20.13 -11.03 6.79
C ILE A 119 -20.77 -11.10 5.40
N ALA A 120 -22.04 -10.69 5.28
CA ALA A 120 -22.73 -10.63 4.01
C ALA A 120 -22.11 -9.57 3.09
N TYR A 121 -21.99 -9.89 1.81
CA TYR A 121 -21.44 -8.97 0.83
C TYR A 121 -22.18 -9.01 -0.51
N VAL A 122 -21.95 -7.98 -1.31
CA VAL A 122 -22.34 -7.88 -2.72
C VAL A 122 -21.07 -7.56 -3.50
N GLU A 123 -20.77 -8.37 -4.51
CA GLU A 123 -19.67 -8.10 -5.42
C GLU A 123 -20.17 -7.30 -6.62
N LEU A 124 -19.59 -6.14 -6.88
CA LEU A 124 -19.71 -5.40 -8.13
C LEU A 124 -18.50 -5.76 -9.00
N ALA A 125 -18.67 -6.78 -9.85
CA ALA A 125 -17.58 -7.26 -10.71
C ALA A 125 -17.29 -6.24 -11.84
N LEU A 126 -16.02 -5.89 -11.98
CA LEU A 126 -15.50 -4.96 -12.98
C LEU A 126 -14.29 -5.60 -13.68
N ARG A 127 -13.89 -5.02 -14.81
CA ARG A 127 -12.66 -5.44 -15.49
C ARG A 127 -11.43 -4.92 -14.74
N GLU A 128 -10.29 -5.57 -14.94
CA GLU A 128 -9.02 -5.22 -14.27
C GLU A 128 -8.42 -3.87 -14.78
N ASP A 129 -8.94 -3.33 -15.88
CA ASP A 129 -8.59 -2.03 -16.47
C ASP A 129 -9.70 -0.97 -16.32
N GLU A 130 -10.75 -1.27 -15.58
CA GLU A 130 -11.94 -0.43 -15.44
C GLU A 130 -12.02 0.17 -14.01
N PRO A 131 -11.93 1.49 -13.86
CA PRO A 131 -12.14 2.13 -12.56
C PRO A 131 -13.59 2.03 -12.13
N VAL A 132 -13.81 1.99 -10.83
CA VAL A 132 -15.15 2.09 -10.25
C VAL A 132 -15.76 3.46 -10.57
N THR A 133 -17.06 3.50 -10.89
CA THR A 133 -17.75 4.77 -11.09
C THR A 133 -18.76 5.05 -9.97
N ALA A 134 -18.98 6.33 -9.68
CA ALA A 134 -20.01 6.78 -8.74
C ALA A 134 -21.40 6.23 -9.11
N VAL A 135 -21.73 6.21 -10.40
CA VAL A 135 -23.00 5.68 -10.93
C VAL A 135 -23.16 4.19 -10.61
N ALA A 136 -22.12 3.39 -10.83
CA ALA A 136 -22.18 1.94 -10.56
C ALA A 136 -22.40 1.64 -9.05
N ILE A 137 -21.84 2.47 -8.16
CA ILE A 137 -22.08 2.37 -6.71
C ILE A 137 -23.52 2.74 -6.39
N GLU A 138 -24.04 3.83 -6.96
CA GLU A 138 -25.42 4.29 -6.74
C GLU A 138 -26.44 3.27 -7.25
N ASP A 139 -26.22 2.69 -8.43
CA ASP A 139 -27.04 1.61 -8.99
C ASP A 139 -27.04 0.37 -8.08
N ALA A 140 -25.89 0.02 -7.50
CA ALA A 140 -25.82 -1.09 -6.54
C ALA A 140 -26.63 -0.81 -5.26
N PHE A 141 -26.64 0.42 -4.75
CA PHE A 141 -27.46 0.81 -3.59
C PHE A 141 -28.96 0.76 -3.92
N ASN A 142 -29.34 1.21 -5.11
CA ASN A 142 -30.73 1.14 -5.58
C ASN A 142 -31.20 -0.31 -5.78
N GLY A 143 -30.30 -1.18 -6.24
CA GLY A 143 -30.56 -2.60 -6.46
C GLY A 143 -30.64 -3.43 -5.16
N ASP A 144 -29.86 -3.08 -4.13
CA ASP A 144 -29.93 -3.72 -2.81
C ASP A 144 -29.84 -2.67 -1.68
N PRO A 145 -30.97 -2.15 -1.19
CA PRO A 145 -30.99 -1.16 -0.11
C PRO A 145 -30.44 -1.67 1.24
N ARG A 146 -30.26 -3.00 1.39
CA ARG A 146 -29.65 -3.62 2.58
C ARG A 146 -28.14 -3.38 2.67
N ILE A 147 -27.48 -2.90 1.62
CA ILE A 147 -26.09 -2.52 1.68
C ILE A 147 -25.90 -1.42 2.73
N THR A 148 -25.00 -1.65 3.68
CA THR A 148 -24.71 -0.75 4.78
C THR A 148 -23.32 -0.13 4.65
N HIS A 149 -22.39 -0.87 4.03
CA HIS A 149 -20.98 -0.50 3.91
C HIS A 149 -20.48 -0.67 2.48
N VAL A 150 -19.46 0.08 2.13
CA VAL A 150 -18.61 -0.13 0.95
C VAL A 150 -17.20 -0.42 1.43
N ALA A 151 -16.56 -1.45 0.90
CA ALA A 151 -15.14 -1.70 1.09
C ALA A 151 -14.42 -1.49 -0.26
N GLN A 152 -13.68 -0.37 -0.36
CA GLN A 152 -13.09 0.12 -1.60
C GLN A 152 -11.56 0.04 -1.54
N VAL A 153 -10.94 -0.55 -2.57
CA VAL A 153 -9.50 -0.40 -2.81
C VAL A 153 -9.28 0.90 -3.58
N HIS A 154 -8.56 1.86 -3.00
CA HIS A 154 -8.28 3.15 -3.65
C HIS A 154 -7.33 2.97 -4.84
N LEU A 155 -6.24 2.21 -4.66
CA LEU A 155 -5.29 1.89 -5.72
C LEU A 155 -5.13 0.38 -5.82
N GLU A 156 -5.67 -0.22 -6.89
CA GLU A 156 -5.56 -1.66 -7.13
C GLU A 156 -4.19 -2.00 -7.75
N THR A 157 -3.28 -2.48 -6.92
CA THR A 157 -1.87 -2.71 -7.31
C THR A 157 -1.63 -3.96 -8.15
N SER A 158 -2.64 -4.79 -8.39
CA SER A 158 -2.53 -5.88 -9.37
C SER A 158 -2.39 -5.34 -10.80
N ALA A 159 -3.03 -4.21 -11.10
CA ALA A 159 -2.94 -3.52 -12.38
C ALA A 159 -2.16 -2.19 -12.31
N GLY A 160 -2.23 -1.50 -11.19
CA GLY A 160 -1.77 -0.11 -11.01
C GLY A 160 -2.91 0.89 -11.18
N LEU A 161 -4.17 0.43 -11.05
CA LEU A 161 -5.39 1.18 -11.35
C LEU A 161 -5.80 2.08 -10.17
N LEU A 162 -6.04 3.35 -10.45
CA LEU A 162 -6.56 4.33 -9.49
C LEU A 162 -8.09 4.43 -9.59
N ASN A 163 -8.77 4.23 -8.47
CA ASN A 163 -10.21 4.42 -8.35
C ASN A 163 -10.55 5.84 -7.84
N PRO A 164 -11.66 6.48 -8.27
CA PRO A 164 -12.00 7.86 -7.94
C PRO A 164 -12.58 7.97 -6.51
N LEU A 165 -11.71 8.07 -5.51
CA LEU A 165 -12.07 8.00 -4.09
C LEU A 165 -13.05 9.07 -3.65
N ASP A 166 -12.84 10.34 -4.04
CA ASP A 166 -13.70 11.46 -3.62
C ASP A 166 -15.14 11.31 -4.15
N GLU A 167 -15.28 10.83 -5.38
CA GLU A 167 -16.61 10.60 -5.99
C GLU A 167 -17.37 9.47 -5.27
N ILE A 168 -16.66 8.36 -4.97
CA ILE A 168 -17.23 7.23 -4.23
C ILE A 168 -17.61 7.65 -2.81
N ALA A 169 -16.75 8.41 -2.12
CA ALA A 169 -17.03 8.92 -0.79
C ALA A 169 -18.27 9.82 -0.76
N ALA A 170 -18.42 10.70 -1.77
CA ALA A 170 -19.60 11.56 -1.89
C ALA A 170 -20.90 10.75 -2.09
N VAL A 171 -20.86 9.68 -2.89
CA VAL A 171 -22.03 8.79 -3.06
C VAL A 171 -22.37 8.09 -1.75
N CYS A 172 -21.37 7.51 -1.07
CA CYS A 172 -21.59 6.85 0.22
C CYS A 172 -22.20 7.80 1.24
N GLN A 173 -21.69 9.04 1.31
CA GLN A 173 -22.20 10.06 2.22
C GLN A 173 -23.67 10.43 1.93
N ARG A 174 -24.02 10.66 0.66
CA ARG A 174 -25.41 10.99 0.26
C ARG A 174 -26.39 9.90 0.61
N HIS A 175 -25.99 8.63 0.52
CA HIS A 175 -26.83 7.48 0.81
C HIS A 175 -26.73 6.99 2.27
N GLY A 176 -25.98 7.68 3.12
CA GLY A 176 -25.77 7.30 4.53
C GLY A 176 -25.10 5.94 4.69
N LYS A 177 -24.27 5.53 3.71
CA LYS A 177 -23.51 4.28 3.73
C LYS A 177 -22.11 4.53 4.25
N ARG A 178 -21.56 3.59 5.03
CA ARG A 178 -20.19 3.67 5.56
C ARG A 178 -19.18 3.28 4.50
N LEU A 179 -18.04 3.97 4.46
CA LEU A 179 -16.95 3.68 3.52
C LEU A 179 -15.66 3.31 4.26
N ILE A 180 -15.20 2.07 4.05
CA ILE A 180 -13.90 1.55 4.49
C ILE A 180 -12.99 1.49 3.27
N VAL A 181 -11.86 2.19 3.31
CA VAL A 181 -10.94 2.33 2.18
C VAL A 181 -9.65 1.59 2.46
N ASP A 182 -9.32 0.63 1.59
CA ASP A 182 -7.95 0.13 1.49
C ASP A 182 -7.09 1.15 0.74
N ALA A 183 -6.34 1.95 1.51
CA ALA A 183 -5.41 2.96 1.02
C ALA A 183 -3.95 2.46 1.06
N MET A 184 -3.75 1.15 0.98
CA MET A 184 -2.47 0.49 1.19
C MET A 184 -1.36 1.07 0.31
N SER A 185 -1.65 1.31 -0.93
CA SER A 185 -0.66 1.77 -1.91
C SER A 185 -0.85 3.24 -2.33
N SER A 186 -1.76 3.96 -1.68
CA SER A 186 -2.06 5.37 -2.00
C SER A 186 -1.70 6.34 -0.88
N LEU A 187 -1.83 5.92 0.39
CA LEU A 187 -1.56 6.79 1.54
C LEU A 187 -0.09 7.23 1.56
N GLY A 188 0.13 8.53 1.65
CA GLY A 188 1.45 9.16 1.58
C GLY A 188 1.93 9.51 0.17
N ALA A 189 1.38 8.87 -0.89
CA ALA A 189 1.71 9.19 -2.28
C ALA A 189 0.63 10.05 -2.96
N LEU A 190 -0.65 9.70 -2.75
CA LEU A 190 -1.78 10.38 -3.35
C LEU A 190 -2.50 11.23 -2.30
N PRO A 191 -3.12 12.36 -2.69
CA PRO A 191 -3.86 13.19 -1.75
C PRO A 191 -5.10 12.45 -1.25
N ILE A 192 -5.27 12.40 0.08
CA ILE A 192 -6.46 11.92 0.77
C ILE A 192 -6.80 12.96 1.85
N ASP A 193 -8.00 13.54 1.80
CA ASP A 193 -8.41 14.57 2.73
C ASP A 193 -9.73 14.18 3.44
N LEU A 194 -9.60 13.72 4.69
CA LEU A 194 -10.75 13.26 5.49
C LEU A 194 -11.74 14.39 5.88
N ARG A 195 -11.32 15.65 5.76
CA ARG A 195 -12.21 16.82 6.00
C ARG A 195 -13.33 16.92 4.95
N ARG A 196 -13.15 16.32 3.77
CA ARG A 196 -14.19 16.27 2.73
C ARG A 196 -15.38 15.39 3.11
N GLY A 197 -15.21 14.52 4.10
CA GLY A 197 -16.24 13.60 4.58
C GLY A 197 -16.39 12.35 3.70
N GLY A 198 -17.38 11.51 4.09
CA GLY A 198 -17.74 10.32 3.34
C GLY A 198 -16.84 9.09 3.53
N ILE A 199 -15.67 9.24 4.16
CA ILE A 199 -14.76 8.13 4.49
C ILE A 199 -14.86 7.87 6.00
N ASP A 200 -15.13 6.64 6.39
CA ASP A 200 -15.23 6.25 7.80
C ASP A 200 -13.97 5.59 8.34
N ALA A 201 -13.24 4.86 7.49
CA ALA A 201 -11.95 4.28 7.84
C ALA A 201 -11.01 4.18 6.64
N LEU A 202 -9.71 4.46 6.87
CA LEU A 202 -8.60 4.22 5.95
C LEU A 202 -7.70 3.13 6.52
N VAL A 203 -7.36 2.14 5.70
CA VAL A 203 -6.47 1.05 6.07
C VAL A 203 -5.16 1.17 5.29
N SER A 204 -4.03 1.11 5.99
CA SER A 204 -2.72 1.15 5.33
C SER A 204 -1.65 0.37 6.12
N ALA A 205 -0.39 0.42 5.67
CA ALA A 205 0.72 -0.26 6.30
C ALA A 205 2.04 0.50 6.12
N SER A 206 2.99 0.26 7.02
CA SER A 206 4.30 0.91 7.07
C SER A 206 5.15 0.73 5.81
N GLY A 207 5.16 -0.47 5.22
CA GLY A 207 6.08 -0.86 4.15
C GLY A 207 5.60 -0.53 2.74
N LYS A 208 4.92 0.61 2.55
CA LYS A 208 4.41 1.11 1.26
C LYS A 208 4.88 2.54 1.02
N CYS A 209 4.02 3.43 0.54
CA CYS A 209 4.40 4.79 0.14
C CYS A 209 4.97 5.67 1.27
N LEU A 210 4.83 5.27 2.52
CA LEU A 210 5.50 5.89 3.67
C LEU A 210 6.99 5.50 3.78
N GLU A 211 7.44 4.49 3.02
CA GLU A 211 8.83 4.00 2.97
C GLU A 211 9.38 3.46 4.31
N GLY A 212 8.47 2.99 5.18
CA GLY A 212 8.85 2.16 6.32
C GLY A 212 9.12 0.72 5.92
N VAL A 213 9.42 -0.13 6.90
CA VAL A 213 9.62 -1.57 6.69
C VAL A 213 8.30 -2.34 6.89
N PRO A 214 8.12 -3.53 6.28
CA PRO A 214 6.96 -4.37 6.54
C PRO A 214 6.87 -4.84 7.99
N GLY A 215 5.65 -4.99 8.52
CA GLY A 215 5.42 -5.58 9.86
C GLY A 215 4.42 -4.82 10.72
N MET A 216 3.96 -3.65 10.30
CA MET A 216 2.92 -2.89 10.96
C MET A 216 1.85 -2.46 9.96
N GLY A 217 0.61 -2.88 10.22
CA GLY A 217 -0.58 -2.29 9.61
C GLY A 217 -1.20 -1.26 10.55
N PHE A 218 -2.08 -0.41 10.04
CA PHE A 218 -2.85 0.53 10.86
C PHE A 218 -4.17 0.90 10.20
N VAL A 219 -5.11 1.31 11.05
CA VAL A 219 -6.41 1.81 10.61
C VAL A 219 -6.62 3.21 11.16
N ILE A 220 -6.85 4.18 10.27
CA ILE A 220 -7.30 5.54 10.64
C ILE A 220 -8.81 5.53 10.53
N VAL A 221 -9.51 5.70 11.64
CA VAL A 221 -10.95 5.47 11.74
C VAL A 221 -11.64 6.60 12.49
N ARG A 222 -12.89 6.92 12.11
CA ARG A 222 -13.72 7.85 12.89
C ARG A 222 -13.84 7.35 14.32
N ARG A 223 -13.51 8.22 15.27
CA ARG A 223 -13.55 7.91 16.71
C ARG A 223 -14.90 7.37 17.13
N GLU A 224 -15.99 8.04 16.77
CA GLU A 224 -17.35 7.64 17.11
C GLU A 224 -17.72 6.24 16.59
N LEU A 225 -17.28 5.90 15.37
CA LEU A 225 -17.51 4.58 14.79
C LEU A 225 -16.74 3.49 15.53
N LEU A 226 -15.49 3.78 15.89
CA LEU A 226 -14.66 2.86 16.66
C LEU A 226 -15.24 2.62 18.05
N GLU A 227 -15.63 3.68 18.77
CA GLU A 227 -16.26 3.57 20.10
C GLU A 227 -17.57 2.78 20.05
N ALA A 228 -18.38 2.96 19.00
CA ALA A 228 -19.61 2.21 18.81
C ALA A 228 -19.39 0.73 18.38
N SER A 229 -18.14 0.29 18.19
CA SER A 229 -17.82 -1.08 17.73
C SER A 229 -17.42 -2.06 18.84
N GLU A 230 -17.56 -1.68 20.09
CA GLU A 230 -17.25 -2.54 21.24
C GLU A 230 -17.89 -3.94 21.11
N GLY A 231 -17.06 -4.97 21.31
CA GLY A 231 -17.50 -6.38 21.31
C GLY A 231 -17.93 -6.94 19.95
N ARG A 232 -17.72 -6.22 18.84
CA ARG A 232 -18.09 -6.71 17.50
C ARG A 232 -17.06 -7.66 16.90
N SER A 233 -15.76 -7.42 17.17
CA SER A 233 -14.69 -8.21 16.56
C SER A 233 -14.78 -9.70 16.96
N PRO A 234 -14.72 -10.63 15.98
CA PRO A 234 -14.64 -12.05 16.26
C PRO A 234 -13.23 -12.50 16.70
N SER A 235 -12.24 -11.60 16.65
CA SER A 235 -10.83 -11.89 16.91
C SER A 235 -10.35 -11.15 18.15
N LEU A 236 -9.66 -11.86 19.04
CA LEU A 236 -8.98 -11.23 20.17
C LEU A 236 -7.83 -10.33 19.74
N ALA A 237 -7.03 -10.77 18.79
CA ALA A 237 -5.79 -10.08 18.38
C ALA A 237 -6.03 -8.94 17.38
N LEU A 238 -7.12 -9.01 16.60
CA LEU A 238 -7.46 -8.05 15.55
C LEU A 238 -8.65 -7.14 15.93
N ASP A 239 -8.92 -6.99 17.22
CA ASP A 239 -9.94 -6.08 17.73
C ASP A 239 -9.39 -4.65 17.83
N LEU A 240 -9.86 -3.77 16.92
CA LEU A 240 -9.44 -2.37 16.88
C LEU A 240 -9.93 -1.58 18.09
N HIS A 241 -11.17 -1.84 18.55
CA HIS A 241 -11.74 -1.15 19.70
C HIS A 241 -10.94 -1.43 20.96
N ASP A 242 -10.67 -2.70 21.23
CA ASP A 242 -9.92 -3.10 22.42
C ASP A 242 -8.45 -2.63 22.36
N GLN A 243 -7.81 -2.69 21.18
CA GLN A 243 -6.46 -2.14 20.97
C GLN A 243 -6.43 -0.65 21.30
N TYR A 244 -7.38 0.12 20.75
CA TYR A 244 -7.47 1.56 20.98
C TYR A 244 -7.74 1.89 22.44
N THR A 245 -8.75 1.27 23.04
CA THR A 245 -9.15 1.50 24.45
C THR A 245 -8.00 1.19 25.41
N TYR A 246 -7.29 0.09 25.17
CA TYR A 246 -6.11 -0.26 25.96
C TYR A 246 -5.00 0.79 25.84
N MET A 247 -4.71 1.24 24.60
CA MET A 247 -3.70 2.28 24.35
C MET A 247 -4.07 3.63 24.98
N GLN A 248 -5.36 4.00 24.96
CA GLN A 248 -5.81 5.23 25.62
C GLN A 248 -5.63 5.16 27.15
N LYS A 249 -5.90 4.01 27.75
CA LYS A 249 -5.80 3.81 29.19
C LYS A 249 -4.35 3.70 29.69
N THR A 250 -3.47 3.06 28.92
CA THR A 250 -2.14 2.64 29.38
C THR A 250 -0.98 3.28 28.62
N THR A 251 -1.25 3.93 27.50
CA THR A 251 -0.28 4.39 26.50
C THR A 251 0.48 3.28 25.77
N GLN A 252 0.21 2.02 26.08
CA GLN A 252 0.91 0.85 25.57
C GLN A 252 0.08 0.08 24.54
N TRP A 253 0.75 -0.68 23.71
CA TRP A 253 0.10 -1.68 22.88
C TRP A 253 -0.52 -2.77 23.75
N ARG A 254 -1.66 -3.29 23.33
CA ARG A 254 -2.37 -4.37 24.03
C ARG A 254 -1.56 -5.66 24.10
N PHE A 255 -0.81 -5.96 23.03
CA PHE A 255 0.10 -7.10 22.92
C PHE A 255 1.48 -6.63 22.49
N THR A 256 2.49 -7.50 22.54
CA THR A 256 3.87 -7.17 22.20
C THR A 256 3.96 -6.50 20.81
N PRO A 257 4.42 -5.25 20.72
CA PRO A 257 4.52 -4.54 19.46
C PRO A 257 5.76 -4.95 18.64
N PRO A 258 5.77 -4.74 17.33
CA PRO A 258 6.95 -4.92 16.50
C PRO A 258 7.88 -3.69 16.66
N THR A 259 8.61 -3.61 17.77
CA THR A 259 9.31 -2.39 18.21
C THR A 259 10.26 -1.81 17.17
N HIS A 260 11.07 -2.64 16.51
CA HIS A 260 11.98 -2.23 15.45
C HIS A 260 11.23 -1.66 14.23
N VAL A 261 10.07 -2.23 13.88
CA VAL A 261 9.24 -1.76 12.76
C VAL A 261 8.63 -0.38 13.07
N VAL A 262 8.20 -0.17 14.34
CA VAL A 262 7.68 1.13 14.79
C VAL A 262 8.77 2.19 14.72
N ALA A 263 9.99 1.88 15.17
CA ALA A 263 11.14 2.78 15.10
C ALA A 263 11.52 3.11 13.64
N ALA A 264 11.53 2.11 12.77
CA ALA A 264 11.76 2.32 11.34
C ALA A 264 10.67 3.19 10.70
N LEU A 265 9.40 2.99 11.08
CA LEU A 265 8.30 3.83 10.59
C LEU A 265 8.41 5.27 11.12
N ARG A 266 8.82 5.47 12.40
CA ARG A 266 9.08 6.82 12.92
C ARG A 266 10.12 7.54 12.07
N GLN A 267 11.26 6.92 11.82
CA GLN A 267 12.30 7.47 10.98
C GLN A 267 11.83 7.74 9.53
N ALA A 268 11.04 6.84 8.98
CA ALA A 268 10.46 7.02 7.65
C ALA A 268 9.49 8.21 7.58
N LEU A 269 8.68 8.44 8.63
CA LEU A 269 7.81 9.61 8.75
C LEU A 269 8.61 10.91 8.91
N ASP A 270 9.71 10.90 9.68
CA ASP A 270 10.59 12.06 9.80
C ASP A 270 11.18 12.43 8.42
N THR A 271 11.61 11.43 7.66
CA THR A 271 12.10 11.61 6.28
C THR A 271 10.98 12.12 5.36
N PHE A 272 9.77 11.58 5.48
CA PHE A 272 8.60 12.01 4.70
C PHE A 272 8.25 13.48 4.96
N ILE A 273 8.24 13.89 6.21
CA ILE A 273 7.97 15.28 6.62
C ILE A 273 9.07 16.22 6.11
N ALA A 274 10.34 15.84 6.28
CA ALA A 274 11.49 16.60 5.80
C ALA A 274 11.54 16.72 4.26
N GLU A 275 11.05 15.73 3.52
CA GLU A 275 10.89 15.79 2.05
C GLU A 275 9.85 16.82 1.61
N GLY A 276 8.91 17.19 2.47
CA GLY A 276 7.78 18.09 2.19
C GLY A 276 6.43 17.38 2.16
N GLY A 277 6.33 16.20 2.78
CA GLY A 277 5.11 15.44 2.96
C GLY A 277 4.54 14.84 1.67
N GLN A 278 3.22 14.60 1.67
CA GLN A 278 2.52 13.98 0.55
C GLN A 278 2.74 14.69 -0.80
N PRO A 279 2.69 16.04 -0.91
CA PRO A 279 2.89 16.70 -2.20
C PRO A 279 4.27 16.44 -2.81
N ALA A 280 5.32 16.47 -2.03
CA ALA A 280 6.69 16.23 -2.51
C ALA A 280 6.92 14.75 -2.84
N ARG A 281 6.47 13.84 -1.96
CA ARG A 281 6.51 12.39 -2.17
C ARG A 281 5.74 11.98 -3.42
N GLY A 282 4.52 12.46 -3.60
CA GLY A 282 3.69 12.21 -4.77
C GLY A 282 4.35 12.74 -6.05
N ALA A 283 4.89 13.95 -6.02
CA ALA A 283 5.61 14.54 -7.17
C ALA A 283 6.86 13.72 -7.56
N ARG A 284 7.61 13.19 -6.58
CA ARG A 284 8.74 12.29 -6.86
C ARG A 284 8.28 11.01 -7.57
N TYR A 285 7.22 10.38 -7.07
CA TYR A 285 6.68 9.15 -7.67
C TYR A 285 6.08 9.38 -9.06
N VAL A 286 5.45 10.53 -9.31
CA VAL A 286 4.99 10.92 -10.65
C VAL A 286 6.16 11.02 -11.63
N ARG A 287 7.27 11.69 -11.23
CA ARG A 287 8.48 11.76 -12.07
C ARG A 287 9.08 10.37 -12.33
N ASN A 288 9.19 9.55 -11.29
CA ASN A 288 9.67 8.17 -11.39
C ASN A 288 8.83 7.36 -12.40
N CYS A 289 7.50 7.44 -12.26
CA CYS A 289 6.57 6.73 -13.13
C CYS A 289 6.69 7.19 -14.59
N ALA A 290 6.77 8.50 -14.83
CA ALA A 290 6.96 9.03 -16.17
C ALA A 290 8.27 8.53 -16.81
N THR A 291 9.39 8.62 -16.07
CA THR A 291 10.71 8.11 -16.54
C THR A 291 10.64 6.62 -16.88
N LEU A 292 9.99 5.83 -16.03
CA LEU A 292 9.81 4.41 -16.28
C LEU A 292 8.98 4.16 -17.55
N VAL A 293 7.81 4.77 -17.65
CA VAL A 293 6.87 4.55 -18.77
C VAL A 293 7.51 4.95 -20.10
N ASP A 294 8.14 6.13 -20.15
CA ASP A 294 8.79 6.63 -21.36
C ASP A 294 9.94 5.72 -21.79
N GLY A 295 10.79 5.31 -20.84
CA GLY A 295 11.90 4.41 -21.10
C GLY A 295 11.45 3.03 -21.57
N MET A 296 10.41 2.46 -20.94
CA MET A 296 9.87 1.15 -21.31
C MET A 296 9.20 1.18 -22.68
N LYS A 297 8.48 2.24 -23.03
CA LYS A 297 7.92 2.44 -24.37
C LYS A 297 9.01 2.54 -25.44
N ALA A 298 10.13 3.20 -25.16
CA ALA A 298 11.28 3.23 -26.05
C ALA A 298 11.89 1.84 -26.30
N LEU A 299 11.74 0.90 -25.36
CA LEU A 299 12.10 -0.51 -25.51
C LEU A 299 11.01 -1.34 -26.22
N GLY A 300 9.87 -0.77 -26.57
CA GLY A 300 8.74 -1.46 -27.18
C GLY A 300 7.81 -2.17 -26.19
N LEU A 301 7.89 -1.84 -24.90
CA LEU A 301 7.05 -2.40 -23.86
C LEU A 301 5.92 -1.44 -23.51
N GLU A 302 4.68 -1.87 -23.73
CA GLU A 302 3.51 -1.01 -23.54
C GLU A 302 2.86 -1.23 -22.16
N PRO A 303 2.47 -0.14 -21.46
CA PRO A 303 1.67 -0.23 -20.26
C PRO A 303 0.30 -0.88 -20.53
N PHE A 304 -0.19 -1.66 -19.56
CA PHE A 304 -1.53 -2.28 -19.62
C PHE A 304 -2.65 -1.23 -19.48
N LEU A 305 -2.46 -0.25 -18.61
CA LEU A 305 -3.46 0.78 -18.34
C LEU A 305 -3.27 2.01 -19.22
N LYS A 306 -4.37 2.70 -19.47
CA LYS A 306 -4.36 4.04 -20.06
C LYS A 306 -3.80 5.06 -19.05
N PRO A 307 -3.16 6.14 -19.51
CA PRO A 307 -2.57 7.15 -18.61
C PRO A 307 -3.56 7.77 -17.62
N GLU A 308 -4.82 7.93 -18.01
CA GLU A 308 -5.85 8.62 -17.22
C GLU A 308 -6.21 7.87 -15.92
N VAL A 309 -6.01 6.55 -15.90
CA VAL A 309 -6.34 5.68 -14.76
C VAL A 309 -5.10 5.04 -14.11
N GLN A 310 -3.91 5.32 -14.67
CA GLN A 310 -2.63 4.81 -14.17
C GLN A 310 -2.18 5.57 -12.93
N ALA A 311 -2.06 4.88 -11.79
CA ALA A 311 -1.46 5.46 -10.59
C ALA A 311 0.09 5.49 -10.68
N PRO A 312 0.76 6.51 -10.13
CA PRO A 312 2.21 6.65 -10.20
C PRO A 312 2.96 5.81 -9.12
N VAL A 313 2.49 4.58 -8.87
CA VAL A 313 3.02 3.72 -7.80
C VAL A 313 3.61 2.43 -8.36
N ILE A 314 2.92 1.82 -9.29
CA ILE A 314 3.34 0.61 -9.99
C ILE A 314 2.76 0.61 -11.40
N VAL A 315 3.55 0.22 -12.37
CA VAL A 315 3.11 0.08 -13.76
C VAL A 315 3.13 -1.41 -14.13
N THR A 316 2.01 -1.86 -14.68
CA THR A 316 1.88 -3.19 -15.28
C THR A 316 2.15 -3.06 -16.78
N PHE A 317 3.09 -3.84 -17.29
CA PHE A 317 3.45 -3.87 -18.71
C PHE A 317 2.98 -5.19 -19.31
N HIS A 318 2.55 -5.14 -20.58
CA HIS A 318 2.34 -6.35 -21.36
C HIS A 318 3.65 -7.12 -21.51
N ALA A 319 3.61 -8.42 -21.40
CA ALA A 319 4.73 -9.29 -21.74
C ALA A 319 5.02 -9.16 -23.25
N PRO A 320 6.30 -9.24 -23.68
CA PRO A 320 6.64 -9.32 -25.10
C PRO A 320 5.89 -10.46 -25.77
N ASN A 321 5.28 -10.18 -26.92
CA ASN A 321 4.65 -11.20 -27.75
C ASN A 321 5.71 -11.93 -28.60
N ASP A 322 6.53 -12.73 -27.90
CA ASP A 322 7.63 -13.49 -28.49
C ASP A 322 7.64 -14.92 -27.92
N PRO A 323 7.72 -15.98 -28.76
CA PRO A 323 7.75 -17.36 -28.26
C PRO A 323 8.92 -17.67 -27.31
N ALA A 324 10.00 -16.89 -27.37
CA ALA A 324 11.15 -17.02 -26.47
C ALA A 324 10.93 -16.38 -25.09
N TRP A 325 9.87 -15.57 -24.95
CA TRP A 325 9.59 -14.91 -23.67
C TRP A 325 9.34 -15.93 -22.56
N ARG A 326 10.10 -15.77 -21.46
CA ARG A 326 9.87 -16.46 -20.18
C ARG A 326 10.12 -15.45 -19.07
N PHE A 327 9.11 -15.14 -18.29
CA PHE A 327 9.25 -14.19 -17.18
C PHE A 327 10.37 -14.59 -16.22
N ALA A 328 10.55 -15.89 -15.94
CA ALA A 328 11.58 -16.36 -15.01
C ALA A 328 13.01 -16.04 -15.51
N ASP A 329 13.29 -16.17 -16.79
CA ASP A 329 14.59 -15.86 -17.38
C ASP A 329 14.84 -14.36 -17.42
N PHE A 330 13.82 -13.58 -17.81
CA PHE A 330 13.84 -12.12 -17.76
C PHE A 330 14.07 -11.61 -16.33
N TYR A 331 13.33 -12.14 -15.36
CA TYR A 331 13.49 -11.79 -13.95
C TYR A 331 14.92 -12.09 -13.46
N ALA A 332 15.46 -13.26 -13.79
CA ALA A 332 16.82 -13.64 -13.40
C ALA A 332 17.86 -12.65 -13.97
N ALA A 333 17.76 -12.31 -15.26
CA ALA A 333 18.67 -11.36 -15.91
C ALA A 333 18.59 -9.95 -15.31
N VAL A 334 17.39 -9.47 -14.99
CA VAL A 334 17.18 -8.15 -14.35
C VAL A 334 17.66 -8.16 -12.89
N ARG A 335 17.42 -9.25 -12.15
CA ARG A 335 17.93 -9.44 -10.78
C ARG A 335 19.46 -9.44 -10.75
N ASP A 336 20.10 -10.13 -11.69
CA ASP A 336 21.57 -10.19 -11.77
C ASP A 336 22.18 -8.84 -12.15
N ALA A 337 21.36 -7.92 -12.72
CA ALA A 337 21.70 -6.52 -12.94
C ALA A 337 21.39 -5.62 -11.73
N GLY A 338 20.91 -6.17 -10.60
CA GLY A 338 20.69 -5.46 -9.35
C GLY A 338 19.25 -4.96 -9.10
N TYR A 339 18.25 -5.44 -9.85
CA TYR A 339 16.85 -4.98 -9.73
C TYR A 339 15.88 -6.14 -9.51
N ILE A 340 14.96 -5.97 -8.58
CA ILE A 340 13.89 -6.93 -8.29
C ILE A 340 12.57 -6.42 -8.85
N LEU A 341 11.95 -7.19 -9.73
CA LEU A 341 10.64 -6.95 -10.33
C LEU A 341 9.59 -7.91 -9.77
N TYR A 342 8.32 -7.68 -10.10
CA TYR A 342 7.24 -8.61 -9.77
C TYR A 342 6.57 -9.20 -11.01
N PRO A 343 6.13 -10.47 -10.95
CA PRO A 343 5.30 -11.06 -11.99
C PRO A 343 3.96 -10.31 -12.08
N GLY A 344 3.29 -10.41 -13.20
CA GLY A 344 1.92 -9.96 -13.37
C GLY A 344 0.95 -10.65 -12.42
N LYS A 345 -0.19 -10.02 -12.18
CA LYS A 345 -1.30 -10.57 -11.38
C LYS A 345 -2.63 -10.54 -12.12
N LEU A 346 -2.64 -10.09 -13.37
CA LEU A 346 -3.83 -10.06 -14.20
C LEU A 346 -4.21 -11.48 -14.63
N THR A 347 -5.49 -11.70 -14.85
CA THR A 347 -6.05 -13.02 -15.14
C THR A 347 -6.23 -13.29 -16.62
N GLN A 348 -6.30 -12.22 -17.45
CA GLN A 348 -6.66 -12.31 -18.86
C GLN A 348 -5.45 -12.18 -19.81
N VAL A 349 -4.37 -11.56 -19.37
CA VAL A 349 -3.18 -11.28 -20.20
C VAL A 349 -1.90 -11.52 -19.41
N GLU A 350 -0.85 -12.00 -20.11
CA GLU A 350 0.45 -12.13 -19.50
C GLU A 350 1.12 -10.76 -19.37
N THR A 351 1.58 -10.47 -18.17
CA THR A 351 2.14 -9.16 -17.82
C THR A 351 3.25 -9.31 -16.77
N PHE A 352 3.97 -8.23 -16.56
CA PHE A 352 4.87 -8.06 -15.41
C PHE A 352 4.74 -6.65 -14.84
N ARG A 353 5.25 -6.44 -13.63
CA ARG A 353 5.06 -5.19 -12.91
C ARG A 353 6.38 -4.58 -12.47
N VAL A 354 6.48 -3.25 -12.60
CA VAL A 354 7.62 -2.45 -12.15
C VAL A 354 7.11 -1.34 -11.24
N GLY A 355 7.61 -1.31 -10.00
CA GLY A 355 7.26 -0.29 -9.02
C GLY A 355 8.06 1.00 -9.23
N CYS A 356 7.43 2.13 -8.88
CA CYS A 356 8.01 3.47 -8.98
C CYS A 356 8.28 4.09 -7.62
N ILE A 357 8.06 3.34 -6.52
CA ILE A 357 8.07 3.81 -5.13
C ILE A 357 9.27 3.28 -4.35
N GLY A 358 9.55 3.95 -3.23
CA GLY A 358 10.68 3.65 -2.37
C GLY A 358 11.68 4.81 -2.35
N ALA A 359 12.77 4.63 -1.60
CA ALA A 359 13.87 5.60 -1.53
C ALA A 359 14.72 5.57 -2.82
N ILE A 360 14.06 5.82 -3.95
CA ILE A 360 14.60 5.85 -5.31
C ILE A 360 14.13 7.11 -6.04
N ASP A 361 14.88 7.52 -7.04
CA ASP A 361 14.58 8.68 -7.88
C ASP A 361 14.49 8.32 -9.39
N ALA A 362 14.27 9.33 -10.22
CA ALA A 362 14.18 9.16 -11.67
C ALA A 362 15.49 8.63 -12.30
N ASN A 363 16.66 8.95 -11.73
CA ASN A 363 17.93 8.42 -12.24
C ASN A 363 18.02 6.91 -12.02
N GLU A 364 17.56 6.43 -10.84
CA GLU A 364 17.51 5.00 -10.57
C GLU A 364 16.55 4.28 -11.53
N LEU A 365 15.40 4.88 -11.85
CA LEU A 365 14.46 4.31 -12.84
C LEU A 365 15.07 4.32 -14.25
N HIS A 366 15.83 5.34 -14.61
CA HIS A 366 16.55 5.36 -15.89
C HIS A 366 17.58 4.20 -15.98
N ASN A 367 18.37 3.99 -14.91
CA ASN A 367 19.32 2.89 -14.81
C ASN A 367 18.62 1.51 -14.87
N ALA A 368 17.48 1.38 -14.23
CA ALA A 368 16.67 0.18 -14.26
C ALA A 368 16.14 -0.13 -15.66
N VAL A 369 15.63 0.86 -16.38
CA VAL A 369 15.20 0.72 -17.79
C VAL A 369 16.37 0.26 -18.66
N ALA A 370 17.55 0.85 -18.49
CA ALA A 370 18.75 0.43 -19.23
C ALA A 370 19.14 -1.04 -18.92
N ALA A 371 18.99 -1.47 -17.65
CA ALA A 371 19.22 -2.85 -17.25
C ALA A 371 18.19 -3.80 -17.88
N ILE A 372 16.91 -3.42 -17.89
CA ILE A 372 15.82 -4.17 -18.54
C ILE A 372 16.12 -4.32 -20.05
N GLY A 373 16.51 -3.23 -20.73
CA GLY A 373 16.89 -3.28 -22.15
C GLY A 373 18.02 -4.25 -22.43
N ARG A 374 19.08 -4.25 -21.61
CA ARG A 374 20.18 -5.23 -21.70
C ARG A 374 19.71 -6.68 -21.47
N ALA A 375 18.81 -6.90 -20.52
CA ALA A 375 18.26 -8.22 -20.25
C ALA A 375 17.45 -8.74 -21.45
N LEU A 376 16.60 -7.89 -22.07
CA LEU A 376 15.84 -8.28 -23.26
C LEU A 376 16.76 -8.66 -24.42
N VAL A 377 17.80 -7.86 -24.69
CA VAL A 377 18.80 -8.17 -25.75
C VAL A 377 19.53 -9.48 -25.47
N ALA A 378 19.96 -9.72 -24.23
CA ALA A 378 20.67 -10.93 -23.84
C ALA A 378 19.82 -12.20 -24.00
N LEU A 379 18.49 -12.07 -23.88
CA LEU A 379 17.51 -13.15 -24.10
C LEU A 379 17.09 -13.29 -25.58
N GLY A 380 17.67 -12.51 -26.49
CA GLY A 380 17.32 -12.53 -27.91
C GLY A 380 15.95 -11.95 -28.23
N LEU A 381 15.34 -11.22 -27.30
CA LEU A 381 14.04 -10.58 -27.46
C LEU A 381 14.20 -9.26 -28.24
N LYS A 382 13.26 -8.96 -29.11
CA LYS A 382 13.29 -7.74 -29.91
C LYS A 382 13.07 -6.52 -29.01
N VAL A 383 14.04 -5.61 -29.02
CA VAL A 383 13.94 -4.25 -28.48
C VAL A 383 13.79 -3.33 -29.67
N ARG A 384 12.91 -2.32 -29.58
CA ARG A 384 12.76 -1.28 -30.64
C ARG A 384 13.98 -0.37 -30.70
#